data_28136982310cb411adc4e0ecc5d765ef
#
_entry.id   28136982310cb411adc4e0ecc5d765ef
#
_cell.length_a   1.000
_cell.length_b   1.000
_cell.length_c   1.000
_cell.angle_alpha   90.00
_cell.angle_beta   90.00
_cell.angle_gamma   90.00
#
_symmetry.space_group_name_H-M   'P 1'
#
loop_
_entity.id
_entity.type
_entity.pdbx_description
1 polymer ?
#
loop_
_entity_poly.entity_id
_entity_poly.type
_entity_poly.pdbx_seq_one_letter_code
_entity_poly.pdbx_strand_id
1 'polypeptide(L)'
;MEVYVSGLGAICAAGTNVAECLESMRSGRSMLAPVRRFQTALGFPVGEICLSDDELKDALDIDRQEVASRTALLGLKAVDEALTDFVRRSGKADGLKELRCAFLSGTSVGGMDLSEVFWQEHRDDLTGGDAKCLSMHTPGDVTSMMAHYLESRRVNIVFSTTISTACSAAGNAIMLGTKMLREGLCDVAIVGGTDSLCRFTMNGFNSLRILDPEICRPFDESRAGLNLGEGAGYLVLTADSEGAVCRLTGWGNANEAYHQTASSPEGIGPGLSMSAALEQAGLEPSDIDFVNTHGTGTQVNDLAESNAMLRVFGGAVPPFSSLKAYTGHTLAASEGIEAVMVCKSLELNDLSFMGSCGFSSPISETGLVPFRGSRRYASPIPETGLAQFATRDGSRPRLRNILSSAFGFSGNCVSLVFSDIIGTQSSKAL
;
A
#
# COMPACT_ATOMS: atom_id res chain seq x y z
N MET A 1 5.34 8.91 23.31
CA MET A 1 4.52 7.69 23.36
C MET A 1 4.89 6.84 22.15
N GLU A 2 5.15 5.55 22.34
CA GLU A 2 5.36 4.59 21.25
C GLU A 2 4.02 4.23 20.60
N VAL A 3 4.05 3.92 19.31
CA VAL A 3 2.88 3.48 18.56
C VAL A 3 3.16 2.10 17.96
N TYR A 4 2.24 1.20 18.18
CA TYR A 4 2.33 -0.19 17.78
C TYR A 4 1.31 -0.52 16.70
N VAL A 5 1.69 -1.39 15.79
CA VAL A 5 0.77 -2.03 14.84
C VAL A 5 0.22 -3.29 15.49
N SER A 6 -1.08 -3.33 15.69
CA SER A 6 -1.75 -4.39 16.48
C SER A 6 -2.79 -5.18 15.68
N GLY A 7 -3.05 -4.82 14.43
CA GLY A 7 -3.92 -5.56 13.52
C GLY A 7 -3.62 -5.25 12.07
N LEU A 8 -3.77 -6.22 11.19
CA LEU A 8 -3.40 -6.17 9.78
C LEU A 8 -4.52 -6.74 8.91
N GLY A 9 -4.84 -6.06 7.81
CA GLY A 9 -5.76 -6.58 6.80
C GLY A 9 -5.43 -6.06 5.42
N ALA A 10 -5.53 -6.91 4.41
CA ALA A 10 -5.25 -6.56 3.03
C ALA A 10 -6.02 -7.42 2.04
N ILE A 11 -6.43 -6.81 0.94
CA ILE A 11 -6.98 -7.47 -0.23
C ILE A 11 -6.40 -6.83 -1.49
N CYS A 12 -5.91 -7.64 -2.42
CA CYS A 12 -5.37 -7.20 -3.71
C CYS A 12 -5.38 -8.35 -4.72
N ALA A 13 -4.82 -8.16 -5.91
CA ALA A 13 -4.74 -9.23 -6.91
C ALA A 13 -4.03 -10.49 -6.41
N ALA A 14 -3.15 -10.38 -5.41
CA ALA A 14 -2.42 -11.52 -4.84
C ALA A 14 -3.27 -12.37 -3.87
N GLY A 15 -4.37 -11.84 -3.34
CA GLY A 15 -5.24 -12.59 -2.43
C GLY A 15 -6.33 -11.73 -1.80
N THR A 16 -7.32 -12.39 -1.23
CA THR A 16 -8.49 -11.77 -0.59
C THR A 16 -8.31 -11.52 0.91
N ASN A 17 -7.16 -11.90 1.44
CA ASN A 17 -6.70 -11.70 2.82
C ASN A 17 -5.16 -11.75 2.88
N VAL A 18 -4.61 -11.35 4.02
CA VAL A 18 -3.15 -11.29 4.23
C VAL A 18 -2.46 -12.64 3.99
N ALA A 19 -3.05 -13.74 4.44
CA ALA A 19 -2.43 -15.07 4.30
C ALA A 19 -2.31 -15.50 2.84
N GLU A 20 -3.36 -15.32 2.05
CA GLU A 20 -3.37 -15.59 0.61
C GLU A 20 -2.38 -14.70 -0.15
N CYS A 21 -2.32 -13.40 0.21
CA CYS A 21 -1.34 -12.48 -0.38
C CYS A 21 0.09 -12.96 -0.17
N LEU A 22 0.44 -13.36 1.06
CA LEU A 22 1.77 -13.88 1.39
C LEU A 22 2.11 -15.16 0.61
N GLU A 23 1.17 -16.10 0.51
CA GLU A 23 1.36 -17.36 -0.23
C GLU A 23 1.58 -17.09 -1.72
N SER A 24 0.72 -16.26 -2.31
CA SER A 24 0.85 -15.89 -3.72
C SER A 24 2.16 -15.17 -4.03
N MET A 25 2.56 -14.20 -3.21
CA MET A 25 3.81 -13.46 -3.41
C MET A 25 5.04 -14.36 -3.22
N ARG A 26 5.03 -15.32 -2.28
CA ARG A 26 6.08 -16.34 -2.14
C ARG A 26 6.24 -17.20 -3.39
N SER A 27 5.19 -17.38 -4.17
CA SER A 27 5.29 -18.12 -5.43
C SER A 27 6.17 -17.43 -6.47
N GLY A 28 6.48 -16.15 -6.29
CA GLY A 28 7.25 -15.32 -7.22
C GLY A 28 6.53 -15.03 -8.54
N ARG A 29 5.23 -15.34 -8.66
CA ARG A 29 4.45 -15.14 -9.87
C ARG A 29 3.65 -13.84 -9.80
N SER A 30 3.64 -13.11 -10.91
CA SER A 30 2.72 -11.98 -11.06
C SER A 30 1.28 -12.45 -11.11
N MET A 31 0.39 -11.70 -10.45
CA MET A 31 -1.06 -11.89 -10.51
C MET A 31 -1.71 -10.96 -11.55
N LEU A 32 -0.93 -10.19 -12.28
CA LEU A 32 -1.41 -9.27 -13.30
C LEU A 32 -1.93 -10.04 -14.53
N ALA A 33 -3.13 -9.67 -14.96
CA ALA A 33 -3.82 -10.31 -16.09
C ALA A 33 -4.65 -9.25 -16.85
N PRO A 34 -5.14 -9.58 -18.06
CA PRO A 34 -6.11 -8.72 -18.74
C PRO A 34 -7.35 -8.49 -17.86
N VAL A 35 -7.85 -7.25 -17.82
CA VAL A 35 -9.06 -6.89 -17.06
C VAL A 35 -10.27 -7.68 -17.54
N ARG A 36 -11.12 -8.12 -16.61
CA ARG A 36 -12.33 -8.91 -16.86
C ARG A 36 -13.62 -8.19 -16.43
N ARG A 37 -13.54 -7.33 -15.42
CA ARG A 37 -14.70 -6.64 -14.81
C ARG A 37 -15.45 -5.72 -15.77
N PHE A 38 -14.76 -5.12 -16.70
CA PHE A 38 -15.35 -4.20 -17.66
C PHE A 38 -14.71 -4.31 -19.05
N GLN A 39 -15.48 -3.97 -20.06
CA GLN A 39 -14.97 -3.95 -21.44
C GLN A 39 -14.08 -2.73 -21.66
N THR A 40 -12.92 -2.95 -22.26
CA THR A 40 -11.98 -1.91 -22.67
C THR A 40 -11.25 -2.35 -23.95
N ALA A 41 -10.85 -1.36 -24.76
CA ALA A 41 -9.95 -1.60 -25.89
C ALA A 41 -8.48 -1.65 -25.47
N LEU A 42 -8.18 -1.34 -24.19
CA LEU A 42 -6.82 -1.31 -23.65
C LEU A 42 -6.39 -2.73 -23.22
N GLY A 43 -5.30 -3.22 -23.79
CA GLY A 43 -4.79 -4.58 -23.54
C GLY A 43 -3.75 -4.68 -22.44
N PHE A 44 -3.64 -3.70 -21.53
CA PHE A 44 -2.65 -3.70 -20.46
C PHE A 44 -2.99 -4.71 -19.35
N PRO A 45 -2.01 -5.47 -18.83
CA PRO A 45 -2.22 -6.27 -17.63
C PRO A 45 -2.56 -5.39 -16.42
N VAL A 46 -3.47 -5.88 -15.58
CA VAL A 46 -3.92 -5.18 -14.36
C VAL A 46 -3.99 -6.15 -13.18
N GLY A 47 -3.85 -5.62 -11.97
CA GLY A 47 -4.07 -6.34 -10.72
C GLY A 47 -5.53 -6.29 -10.31
N GLU A 48 -6.36 -7.16 -10.90
CA GLU A 48 -7.79 -7.27 -10.61
C GLU A 48 -8.06 -8.30 -9.52
N ILE A 49 -8.98 -8.00 -8.60
CA ILE A 49 -9.46 -8.95 -7.59
C ILE A 49 -10.62 -9.75 -8.18
N CYS A 50 -10.53 -11.07 -8.13
CA CYS A 50 -11.48 -11.98 -8.77
C CYS A 50 -12.83 -12.12 -8.03
N LEU A 51 -13.11 -11.31 -7.01
CA LEU A 51 -14.43 -11.27 -6.34
C LEU A 51 -15.33 -10.23 -7.00
N SER A 52 -16.57 -10.60 -7.27
CA SER A 52 -17.63 -9.68 -7.65
C SER A 52 -18.05 -8.77 -6.49
N ASP A 53 -18.76 -7.69 -6.79
CA ASP A 53 -19.27 -6.79 -5.75
C ASP A 53 -20.34 -7.48 -4.89
N ASP A 54 -21.12 -8.40 -5.46
CA ASP A 54 -22.08 -9.21 -4.70
C ASP A 54 -21.40 -10.19 -3.74
N GLU A 55 -20.31 -10.84 -4.17
CA GLU A 55 -19.53 -11.72 -3.29
C GLU A 55 -18.85 -10.92 -2.16
N LEU A 56 -18.40 -9.70 -2.44
CA LEU A 56 -17.87 -8.79 -1.40
C LEU A 56 -18.96 -8.37 -0.42
N LYS A 57 -20.18 -8.04 -0.91
CA LYS A 57 -21.32 -7.70 -0.05
C LYS A 57 -21.73 -8.87 0.82
N ASP A 58 -21.84 -10.07 0.24
CA ASP A 58 -22.16 -11.30 0.99
C ASP A 58 -21.13 -11.56 2.10
N ALA A 59 -19.83 -11.39 1.80
CA ALA A 59 -18.76 -11.58 2.77
C ALA A 59 -18.76 -10.54 3.90
N LEU A 60 -19.36 -9.37 3.67
CA LEU A 60 -19.47 -8.27 4.62
C LEU A 60 -20.84 -8.19 5.31
N ASP A 61 -21.76 -9.09 4.96
CA ASP A 61 -23.14 -9.07 5.47
C ASP A 61 -23.88 -7.75 5.12
N ILE A 62 -23.61 -7.24 3.91
CA ILE A 62 -24.27 -6.05 3.33
C ILE A 62 -25.34 -6.51 2.35
N ASP A 63 -26.54 -5.89 2.43
CA ASP A 63 -27.62 -6.18 1.48
C ASP A 63 -27.16 -5.90 0.05
N ARG A 64 -27.38 -6.87 -0.86
CA ARG A 64 -27.04 -6.73 -2.28
C ARG A 64 -27.71 -5.54 -2.96
N GLN A 65 -28.87 -5.09 -2.45
CA GLN A 65 -29.58 -3.91 -2.93
C GLN A 65 -28.97 -2.59 -2.45
N GLU A 66 -28.11 -2.61 -1.44
CA GLU A 66 -27.46 -1.43 -0.92
C GLU A 66 -26.46 -0.88 -1.96
N VAL A 67 -26.48 0.44 -2.19
CA VAL A 67 -25.54 1.09 -3.08
C VAL A 67 -24.19 1.24 -2.38
N ALA A 68 -23.20 0.52 -2.86
CA ALA A 68 -21.83 0.56 -2.35
C ALA A 68 -20.85 0.58 -3.52
N SER A 69 -19.86 1.47 -3.49
CA SER A 69 -18.79 1.45 -4.47
C SER A 69 -17.84 0.28 -4.21
N ARG A 70 -17.24 -0.26 -5.26
CA ARG A 70 -16.22 -1.30 -5.11
C ARG A 70 -15.08 -0.84 -4.22
N THR A 71 -14.68 0.43 -4.33
CA THR A 71 -13.66 1.04 -3.46
C THR A 71 -14.02 0.86 -1.98
N ALA A 72 -15.29 1.13 -1.60
CA ALA A 72 -15.75 0.95 -0.23
C ALA A 72 -15.76 -0.53 0.18
N LEU A 73 -16.25 -1.42 -0.68
CA LEU A 73 -16.32 -2.85 -0.40
C LEU A 73 -14.94 -3.48 -0.18
N LEU A 74 -13.96 -3.14 -1.03
CA LEU A 74 -12.58 -3.58 -0.84
C LEU A 74 -11.98 -3.05 0.45
N GLY A 75 -12.21 -1.76 0.74
CA GLY A 75 -11.77 -1.13 1.99
C GLY A 75 -12.35 -1.81 3.22
N LEU A 76 -13.67 -2.06 3.24
CA LEU A 76 -14.35 -2.74 4.34
C LEU A 76 -13.83 -4.16 4.54
N LYS A 77 -13.56 -4.89 3.46
CA LYS A 77 -13.01 -6.25 3.54
C LYS A 77 -11.64 -6.29 4.23
N ALA A 78 -10.76 -5.34 3.90
CA ALA A 78 -9.46 -5.23 4.55
C ALA A 78 -9.56 -4.72 5.99
N VAL A 79 -10.46 -3.76 6.27
CA VAL A 79 -10.69 -3.27 7.64
C VAL A 79 -11.24 -4.36 8.54
N ASP A 80 -12.21 -5.16 8.06
CA ASP A 80 -12.79 -6.27 8.82
C ASP A 80 -11.73 -7.31 9.21
N GLU A 81 -10.83 -7.65 8.29
CA GLU A 81 -9.68 -8.51 8.57
C GLU A 81 -8.74 -7.88 9.61
N ALA A 82 -8.40 -6.57 9.46
CA ALA A 82 -7.51 -5.88 10.38
C ALA A 82 -8.08 -5.82 11.81
N LEU A 83 -9.38 -5.57 11.96
CA LEU A 83 -10.06 -5.57 13.24
C LEU A 83 -10.15 -6.98 13.84
N THR A 84 -10.43 -7.99 13.03
CA THR A 84 -10.44 -9.39 13.45
C THR A 84 -9.05 -9.81 13.96
N ASP A 85 -7.99 -9.44 13.24
CA ASP A 85 -6.61 -9.71 13.66
C ASP A 85 -6.26 -8.97 14.96
N PHE A 86 -6.68 -7.71 15.12
CA PHE A 86 -6.52 -6.93 16.34
C PHE A 86 -7.21 -7.59 17.55
N VAL A 87 -8.47 -7.97 17.40
CA VAL A 87 -9.24 -8.64 18.48
C VAL A 87 -8.58 -9.97 18.86
N ARG A 88 -8.17 -10.76 17.88
CA ARG A 88 -7.49 -12.04 18.10
C ARG A 88 -6.17 -11.88 18.87
N ARG A 89 -5.40 -10.83 18.58
CA ARG A 89 -4.09 -10.57 19.20
C ARG A 89 -4.20 -9.98 20.60
N SER A 90 -5.08 -9.00 20.75
CA SER A 90 -5.22 -8.25 22.00
C SER A 90 -6.18 -8.90 23.02
N GLY A 91 -7.00 -9.87 22.59
CA GLY A 91 -8.05 -10.46 23.41
C GLY A 91 -9.22 -9.50 23.75
N LYS A 92 -9.25 -8.30 23.13
CA LYS A 92 -10.20 -7.20 23.44
C LYS A 92 -11.44 -7.25 22.55
N ALA A 93 -12.20 -8.36 22.55
CA ALA A 93 -13.37 -8.52 21.69
C ALA A 93 -14.44 -7.42 21.88
N ASP A 94 -14.70 -6.98 23.11
CA ASP A 94 -15.65 -5.90 23.43
C ASP A 94 -14.99 -4.50 23.46
N GLY A 95 -13.67 -4.43 23.31
CA GLY A 95 -12.88 -3.21 23.52
C GLY A 95 -13.16 -2.08 22.52
N LEU A 96 -13.47 -2.41 21.25
CA LEU A 96 -13.72 -1.40 20.21
C LEU A 96 -14.94 -0.52 20.47
N LYS A 97 -15.90 -1.00 21.27
CA LYS A 97 -17.06 -0.22 21.68
C LYS A 97 -16.71 0.86 22.70
N GLU A 98 -15.72 0.61 23.55
CA GLU A 98 -15.34 1.49 24.65
C GLU A 98 -14.17 2.39 24.29
N LEU A 99 -13.31 1.94 23.35
CA LEU A 99 -12.14 2.69 22.89
C LEU A 99 -12.56 3.78 21.89
N ARG A 100 -11.93 4.95 22.00
CA ARG A 100 -12.10 6.03 21.03
C ARG A 100 -11.34 5.68 19.76
N CYS A 101 -12.05 5.34 18.68
CA CYS A 101 -11.45 4.92 17.42
C CYS A 101 -11.41 6.10 16.43
N ALA A 102 -10.26 6.38 15.86
CA ALA A 102 -10.13 7.24 14.68
C ALA A 102 -10.07 6.38 13.43
N PHE A 103 -10.83 6.73 12.40
CA PHE A 103 -10.84 6.06 11.09
C PHE A 103 -10.30 7.01 10.01
N LEU A 104 -9.16 6.67 9.42
CA LEU A 104 -8.50 7.49 8.40
C LEU A 104 -8.26 6.64 7.15
N SER A 105 -8.94 6.96 6.07
CA SER A 105 -8.90 6.21 4.83
C SER A 105 -8.33 7.03 3.68
N GLY A 106 -7.31 6.49 3.02
CA GLY A 106 -6.76 7.01 1.78
C GLY A 106 -7.57 6.52 0.57
N THR A 107 -8.02 7.40 -0.31
CA THR A 107 -8.58 7.03 -1.62
C THR A 107 -8.41 8.17 -2.62
N SER A 108 -8.13 7.81 -3.87
CA SER A 108 -8.02 8.74 -4.99
C SER A 108 -9.18 8.63 -5.96
N VAL A 109 -9.72 7.42 -6.11
CA VAL A 109 -10.76 7.10 -7.09
C VAL A 109 -12.16 7.38 -6.53
N GLY A 110 -12.36 7.21 -5.23
CA GLY A 110 -13.69 7.33 -4.65
C GLY A 110 -14.66 6.30 -5.26
N GLY A 111 -15.91 6.68 -5.50
CA GLY A 111 -16.94 5.86 -6.15
C GLY A 111 -17.04 6.10 -7.65
N MET A 112 -15.93 6.28 -8.33
CA MET A 112 -15.89 6.51 -9.79
C MET A 112 -16.47 5.32 -10.58
N ASP A 113 -16.31 4.11 -10.09
CA ASP A 113 -16.89 2.89 -10.66
C ASP A 113 -18.42 3.00 -10.82
N LEU A 114 -19.12 3.46 -9.79
CA LEU A 114 -20.57 3.70 -9.84
C LEU A 114 -20.94 4.87 -10.77
N SER A 115 -20.14 5.91 -10.76
CA SER A 115 -20.35 7.07 -11.65
C SER A 115 -20.20 6.70 -13.12
N GLU A 116 -19.28 5.78 -13.44
CA GLU A 116 -19.13 5.25 -14.80
C GLU A 116 -20.34 4.42 -15.25
N VAL A 117 -20.90 3.58 -14.36
CA VAL A 117 -22.12 2.82 -14.64
C VAL A 117 -23.26 3.78 -14.92
N PHE A 118 -23.47 4.75 -14.01
CA PHE A 118 -24.49 5.79 -14.22
C PHE A 118 -24.32 6.50 -15.56
N TRP A 119 -23.11 6.94 -15.88
CA TRP A 119 -22.82 7.62 -17.16
C TRP A 119 -23.12 6.75 -18.39
N GLN A 120 -22.77 5.47 -18.36
CA GLN A 120 -23.00 4.56 -19.48
C GLN A 120 -24.49 4.30 -19.74
N GLU A 121 -25.27 4.18 -18.68
CA GLU A 121 -26.71 3.92 -18.76
C GLU A 121 -27.51 5.15 -19.18
N HIS A 122 -27.03 6.35 -18.82
CA HIS A 122 -27.81 7.58 -18.90
C HIS A 122 -27.18 8.68 -19.75
N ARG A 123 -26.07 8.40 -20.46
CA ARG A 123 -25.38 9.43 -21.28
C ARG A 123 -26.28 10.07 -22.34
N ASP A 124 -27.27 9.33 -22.85
CA ASP A 124 -28.19 9.77 -23.89
C ASP A 124 -29.50 10.37 -23.30
N ASP A 125 -29.82 10.05 -22.04
CA ASP A 125 -30.94 10.63 -21.27
C ASP A 125 -30.59 10.69 -19.77
N LEU A 126 -30.10 11.83 -19.32
CA LEU A 126 -29.73 12.07 -17.92
C LEU A 126 -30.92 12.32 -17.00
N THR A 127 -32.15 12.41 -17.53
CA THR A 127 -33.34 12.71 -16.72
C THR A 127 -33.96 11.49 -16.07
N GLY A 128 -33.65 10.28 -16.52
CA GLY A 128 -34.25 9.03 -16.10
C GLY A 128 -33.42 8.17 -15.15
N GLY A 129 -32.20 8.60 -14.76
CA GLY A 129 -31.26 7.79 -14.01
C GLY A 129 -31.49 7.72 -12.49
N ASP A 130 -31.11 6.60 -11.88
CA ASP A 130 -31.04 6.53 -10.41
C ASP A 130 -29.81 7.30 -9.90
N ALA A 131 -30.03 8.53 -9.43
CA ALA A 131 -28.98 9.39 -8.88
C ALA A 131 -28.28 8.80 -7.64
N LYS A 132 -28.78 7.70 -7.05
CA LYS A 132 -28.13 7.04 -5.92
C LYS A 132 -26.72 6.56 -6.26
N CYS A 133 -26.48 6.14 -7.53
CA CYS A 133 -25.12 5.78 -7.96
C CYS A 133 -24.12 6.93 -7.84
N LEU A 134 -24.57 8.18 -7.88
CA LEU A 134 -23.71 9.36 -7.72
C LEU A 134 -23.47 9.75 -6.26
N SER A 135 -24.24 9.19 -5.32
CA SER A 135 -24.10 9.48 -3.88
C SER A 135 -22.76 9.04 -3.29
N MET A 136 -22.03 8.17 -3.99
CA MET A 136 -20.72 7.65 -3.60
C MET A 136 -19.57 8.24 -4.44
N HIS A 137 -19.86 9.29 -5.24
CA HIS A 137 -18.91 9.81 -6.23
C HIS A 137 -17.61 10.33 -5.62
N THR A 138 -17.72 11.08 -4.51
CA THR A 138 -16.54 11.71 -3.93
C THR A 138 -15.73 10.75 -3.04
N PRO A 139 -14.40 10.95 -2.92
CA PRO A 139 -13.58 10.20 -1.97
C PRO A 139 -14.15 10.21 -0.54
N GLY A 140 -14.74 11.33 -0.11
CA GLY A 140 -15.34 11.49 1.21
C GLY A 140 -16.54 10.57 1.45
N ASP A 141 -17.36 10.35 0.43
CA ASP A 141 -18.54 9.49 0.53
C ASP A 141 -18.16 8.03 0.82
N VAL A 142 -17.09 7.54 0.17
CA VAL A 142 -16.53 6.21 0.42
C VAL A 142 -16.12 6.05 1.88
N THR A 143 -15.35 6.98 2.42
CA THR A 143 -14.93 6.94 3.84
C THR A 143 -16.11 7.05 4.78
N SER A 144 -17.10 7.88 4.47
CA SER A 144 -18.31 8.04 5.31
C SER A 144 -19.13 6.75 5.34
N MET A 145 -19.33 6.09 4.21
CA MET A 145 -20.00 4.79 4.16
C MET A 145 -19.26 3.76 5.02
N MET A 146 -17.95 3.67 4.87
CA MET A 146 -17.12 2.74 5.66
C MET A 146 -17.21 3.03 7.16
N ALA A 147 -17.17 4.31 7.56
CA ALA A 147 -17.33 4.70 8.97
C ALA A 147 -18.70 4.29 9.53
N HIS A 148 -19.79 4.53 8.80
CA HIS A 148 -21.13 4.10 9.20
C HIS A 148 -21.25 2.56 9.34
N TYR A 149 -20.62 1.81 8.43
CA TYR A 149 -20.57 0.36 8.55
C TYR A 149 -19.85 -0.07 9.84
N LEU A 150 -18.71 0.55 10.17
CA LEU A 150 -17.97 0.26 11.40
C LEU A 150 -18.77 0.61 12.65
N GLU A 151 -19.48 1.75 12.66
CA GLU A 151 -20.38 2.14 13.75
C GLU A 151 -21.51 1.12 13.94
N SER A 152 -22.09 0.60 12.84
CA SER A 152 -23.11 -0.46 12.89
C SER A 152 -22.59 -1.77 13.52
N ARG A 153 -21.29 -2.03 13.40
CA ARG A 153 -20.56 -3.15 14.04
C ARG A 153 -20.03 -2.81 15.43
N ARG A 154 -20.50 -1.70 16.02
CA ARG A 154 -20.17 -1.23 17.39
C ARG A 154 -18.70 -0.79 17.55
N VAL A 155 -18.08 -0.30 16.50
CA VAL A 155 -16.82 0.44 16.62
C VAL A 155 -17.15 1.89 16.98
N ASN A 156 -16.60 2.40 18.06
CA ASN A 156 -16.85 3.77 18.53
C ASN A 156 -15.98 4.76 17.76
N ILE A 157 -16.44 5.20 16.58
CA ILE A 157 -15.73 6.16 15.74
C ILE A 157 -15.91 7.57 16.28
N VAL A 158 -14.87 8.14 16.86
CA VAL A 158 -14.86 9.52 17.38
C VAL A 158 -14.33 10.54 16.36
N PHE A 159 -13.67 10.07 15.33
CA PHE A 159 -13.15 10.89 14.24
C PHE A 159 -13.02 10.05 12.96
N SER A 160 -13.47 10.57 11.84
CA SER A 160 -13.22 9.97 10.53
C SER A 160 -12.79 11.04 9.53
N THR A 161 -11.88 10.68 8.62
CA THR A 161 -11.45 11.59 7.55
C THR A 161 -10.92 10.83 6.35
N THR A 162 -11.03 11.48 5.20
CA THR A 162 -10.47 10.99 3.93
C THR A 162 -9.16 11.71 3.65
N ILE A 163 -8.14 10.95 3.29
CA ILE A 163 -6.87 11.46 2.78
C ILE A 163 -6.84 11.21 1.27
N SER A 164 -6.63 12.26 0.47
CA SER A 164 -6.55 12.16 -0.98
C SER A 164 -5.31 12.90 -1.50
N THR A 165 -4.15 12.27 -1.29
CA THR A 165 -2.83 12.74 -1.75
C THR A 165 -2.26 11.81 -2.81
N ALA A 166 -3.12 11.34 -3.71
CA ALA A 166 -2.80 10.36 -4.75
C ALA A 166 -2.16 9.09 -4.14
N CYS A 167 -1.09 8.57 -4.73
CA CYS A 167 -0.50 7.28 -4.35
C CYS A 167 0.12 7.27 -2.95
N SER A 168 0.34 8.42 -2.31
CA SER A 168 0.84 8.55 -0.93
C SER A 168 -0.28 8.59 0.13
N ALA A 169 -1.56 8.49 -0.27
CA ALA A 169 -2.70 8.76 0.61
C ALA A 169 -2.76 7.80 1.82
N ALA A 170 -2.60 6.50 1.62
CA ALA A 170 -2.58 5.54 2.73
C ALA A 170 -1.41 5.79 3.70
N GLY A 171 -0.22 6.10 3.19
CA GLY A 171 0.92 6.44 4.04
C GLY A 171 0.68 7.70 4.88
N ASN A 172 0.03 8.71 4.30
CA ASN A 172 -0.39 9.90 5.03
C ASN A 172 -1.50 9.62 6.06
N ALA A 173 -2.42 8.70 5.77
CA ALA A 173 -3.42 8.24 6.73
C ALA A 173 -2.76 7.55 7.93
N ILE A 174 -1.78 6.67 7.68
CA ILE A 174 -0.98 5.99 8.71
C ILE A 174 -0.22 7.02 9.56
N MET A 175 0.47 7.97 8.92
CA MET A 175 1.17 9.05 9.61
C MET A 175 0.23 9.90 10.49
N LEU A 176 -0.93 10.30 9.97
CA LEU A 176 -1.87 11.15 10.71
C LEU A 176 -2.47 10.39 11.90
N GLY A 177 -2.89 9.12 11.73
CA GLY A 177 -3.38 8.29 12.82
C GLY A 177 -2.34 8.09 13.92
N THR A 178 -1.07 7.94 13.55
CA THR A 178 0.05 7.88 14.50
C THR A 178 0.19 9.16 15.33
N LYS A 179 0.05 10.33 14.68
CA LYS A 179 0.07 11.62 15.37
C LYS A 179 -1.12 11.76 16.33
N MET A 180 -2.32 11.36 15.89
CA MET A 180 -3.52 11.41 16.73
C MET A 180 -3.39 10.55 18.00
N LEU A 181 -2.84 9.35 17.88
CA LEU A 181 -2.52 8.49 19.03
C LEU A 181 -1.52 9.16 19.97
N ARG A 182 -0.42 9.69 19.44
CA ARG A 182 0.62 10.36 20.25
C ARG A 182 0.09 11.54 21.05
N GLU A 183 -0.85 12.29 20.47
CA GLU A 183 -1.52 13.43 21.11
C GLU A 183 -2.71 13.02 22.00
N GLY A 184 -3.01 11.71 22.13
CA GLY A 184 -4.10 11.20 22.95
C GLY A 184 -5.50 11.57 22.44
N LEU A 185 -5.63 11.87 21.15
CA LEU A 185 -6.91 12.21 20.50
C LEU A 185 -7.78 10.99 20.26
N CYS A 186 -7.18 9.80 20.17
CA CYS A 186 -7.85 8.51 20.08
C CYS A 186 -7.06 7.45 20.85
N ASP A 187 -7.69 6.30 21.11
CA ASP A 187 -7.09 5.14 21.78
C ASP A 187 -6.68 4.08 20.74
N VAL A 188 -7.38 4.05 19.60
CA VAL A 188 -7.13 3.20 18.44
C VAL A 188 -7.21 4.05 17.19
N ALA A 189 -6.30 3.85 16.23
CA ALA A 189 -6.40 4.42 14.90
C ALA A 189 -6.47 3.30 13.85
N ILE A 190 -7.57 3.26 13.08
CA ILE A 190 -7.77 2.37 11.94
C ILE A 190 -7.35 3.17 10.72
N VAL A 191 -6.25 2.80 10.09
CA VAL A 191 -5.56 3.63 9.08
C VAL A 191 -5.14 2.81 7.88
N GLY A 192 -5.25 3.38 6.70
CA GLY A 192 -4.85 2.70 5.46
C GLY A 192 -5.44 3.36 4.24
N GLY A 193 -5.69 2.58 3.19
CA GLY A 193 -6.27 3.09 1.96
C GLY A 193 -6.90 2.01 1.10
N THR A 194 -7.75 2.45 0.18
CA THR A 194 -8.51 1.61 -0.74
C THR A 194 -8.76 2.34 -2.06
N ASP A 195 -8.57 1.66 -3.17
CA ASP A 195 -8.99 2.12 -4.51
C ASP A 195 -9.38 0.95 -5.39
N SER A 196 -10.36 1.14 -6.25
CA SER A 196 -10.82 0.16 -7.23
C SER A 196 -10.32 0.47 -8.64
N LEU A 197 -10.28 -0.56 -9.50
CA LEU A 197 -10.07 -0.39 -10.92
C LEU A 197 -11.35 0.13 -11.60
N CYS A 198 -11.19 1.16 -12.44
CA CYS A 198 -12.25 1.67 -13.28
C CYS A 198 -11.72 2.13 -14.65
N ARG A 199 -12.60 2.31 -15.63
CA ARG A 199 -12.23 2.75 -16.97
C ARG A 199 -11.62 4.15 -16.97
N PHE A 200 -12.14 5.03 -16.12
CA PHE A 200 -11.63 6.39 -15.99
C PHE A 200 -10.15 6.40 -15.64
N THR A 201 -9.75 5.63 -14.62
CA THR A 201 -8.34 5.55 -14.23
C THR A 201 -7.49 4.90 -15.32
N MET A 202 -7.95 3.80 -15.93
CA MET A 202 -7.20 3.14 -17.02
C MET A 202 -6.99 4.09 -18.21
N ASN A 203 -8.02 4.80 -18.64
CA ASN A 203 -7.91 5.74 -19.76
C ASN A 203 -7.06 6.95 -19.39
N GLY A 204 -7.18 7.46 -18.15
CA GLY A 204 -6.37 8.55 -17.63
C GLY A 204 -4.88 8.23 -17.68
N PHE A 205 -4.48 7.10 -17.09
CA PHE A 205 -3.08 6.66 -17.10
C PHE A 205 -2.57 6.30 -18.49
N ASN A 206 -3.42 5.73 -19.36
CA ASN A 206 -3.08 5.51 -20.75
C ASN A 206 -2.83 6.83 -21.51
N SER A 207 -3.59 7.87 -21.23
CA SER A 207 -3.39 9.19 -21.86
C SER A 207 -2.04 9.82 -21.48
N LEU A 208 -1.52 9.50 -20.29
CA LEU A 208 -0.19 9.88 -19.81
C LEU A 208 0.94 9.04 -20.42
N ARG A 209 0.62 7.95 -21.13
CA ARG A 209 1.58 7.01 -21.77
C ARG A 209 2.58 6.41 -20.78
N ILE A 210 2.10 6.05 -19.60
CA ILE A 210 2.93 5.47 -18.52
C ILE A 210 2.56 4.04 -18.16
N LEU A 211 1.66 3.40 -18.93
CA LEU A 211 1.30 1.99 -18.76
C LEU A 211 2.28 1.08 -19.50
N ASP A 212 2.70 -0.01 -18.85
CA ASP A 212 3.51 -1.05 -19.47
C ASP A 212 2.59 -2.08 -20.16
N PRO A 213 2.79 -2.38 -21.47
CA PRO A 213 2.03 -3.43 -22.16
C PRO A 213 2.38 -4.85 -21.67
N GLU A 214 3.48 -5.00 -20.96
CA GLU A 214 3.89 -6.23 -20.27
C GLU A 214 3.75 -6.05 -18.75
N ILE A 215 4.18 -7.03 -17.96
CA ILE A 215 4.27 -6.89 -16.50
C ILE A 215 5.37 -5.88 -16.16
N CYS A 216 5.04 -4.92 -15.33
CA CYS A 216 5.97 -3.84 -14.93
C CYS A 216 7.23 -4.40 -14.27
N ARG A 217 8.33 -3.72 -14.50
CA ARG A 217 9.68 -4.12 -14.09
C ARG A 217 10.35 -2.99 -13.30
N PRO A 218 9.90 -2.76 -12.05
CA PRO A 218 10.49 -1.70 -11.26
C PRO A 218 12.02 -1.83 -11.16
N PHE A 219 12.73 -0.73 -11.27
CA PHE A 219 14.20 -0.61 -11.19
C PHE A 219 15.00 -1.44 -12.22
N ASP A 220 14.37 -1.89 -13.29
CA ASP A 220 15.06 -2.56 -14.39
C ASP A 220 15.36 -1.58 -15.52
N GLU A 221 16.49 -1.76 -16.24
CA GLU A 221 16.83 -0.89 -17.38
C GLU A 221 15.78 -0.96 -18.49
N SER A 222 15.11 -2.11 -18.65
CA SER A 222 14.06 -2.35 -19.66
C SER A 222 12.67 -1.90 -19.21
N ARG A 223 12.54 -1.26 -18.03
CA ARG A 223 11.23 -0.79 -17.51
C ARG A 223 10.55 0.17 -18.49
N ALA A 224 9.28 0.00 -18.72
CA ALA A 224 8.53 0.74 -19.73
C ALA A 224 7.31 1.48 -19.18
N GLY A 225 6.92 1.20 -17.93
CA GLY A 225 5.75 1.81 -17.32
C GLY A 225 5.24 1.01 -16.12
N LEU A 226 4.07 1.37 -15.64
CA LEU A 226 3.36 0.69 -14.56
C LEU A 226 2.19 -0.12 -15.10
N ASN A 227 1.68 -1.04 -14.27
CA ASN A 227 0.36 -1.63 -14.44
C ASN A 227 -0.53 -1.15 -13.30
N LEU A 228 -1.80 -0.89 -13.59
CA LEU A 228 -2.77 -0.53 -12.55
C LEU A 228 -3.22 -1.78 -11.78
N GLY A 229 -3.65 -1.57 -10.54
CA GLY A 229 -4.27 -2.57 -9.70
C GLY A 229 -5.39 -1.97 -8.86
N GLU A 230 -6.15 -2.83 -8.20
CA GLU A 230 -7.12 -2.47 -7.17
C GLU A 230 -6.80 -3.20 -5.87
N GLY A 231 -7.26 -2.66 -4.76
CA GLY A 231 -7.09 -3.28 -3.46
C GLY A 231 -7.30 -2.35 -2.29
N ALA A 232 -7.08 -2.89 -1.12
CA ALA A 232 -7.10 -2.16 0.13
C ALA A 232 -6.08 -2.74 1.12
N GLY A 233 -5.52 -1.89 1.96
CA GLY A 233 -4.64 -2.31 3.05
C GLY A 233 -4.83 -1.39 4.25
N TYR A 234 -5.06 -2.01 5.43
CA TYR A 234 -5.33 -1.29 6.67
C TYR A 234 -4.54 -1.86 7.83
N LEU A 235 -4.13 -0.95 8.70
CA LEU A 235 -3.49 -1.23 9.98
C LEU A 235 -4.41 -0.77 11.11
N VAL A 236 -4.37 -1.48 12.22
CA VAL A 236 -4.89 -1.01 13.51
C VAL A 236 -3.69 -0.60 14.36
N LEU A 237 -3.64 0.68 14.72
CA LEU A 237 -2.57 1.27 15.54
C LEU A 237 -3.07 1.50 16.96
N THR A 238 -2.21 1.24 17.95
CA THR A 238 -2.47 1.48 19.37
C THR A 238 -1.22 1.98 20.10
N ALA A 239 -1.39 2.45 21.33
CA ALA A 239 -0.28 2.73 22.25
C ALA A 239 0.09 1.50 23.12
N ASP A 240 -0.67 0.42 23.05
CA ASP A 240 -0.49 -0.80 23.80
C ASP A 240 0.38 -1.81 23.01
N SER A 241 1.40 -2.33 23.65
CA SER A 241 2.31 -3.32 23.04
C SER A 241 1.78 -4.75 23.08
N GLU A 242 0.67 -5.00 23.80
CA GLU A 242 0.11 -6.36 23.92
C GLU A 242 -0.43 -6.85 22.57
N GLY A 243 0.08 -7.99 22.12
CA GLY A 243 -0.29 -8.56 20.81
C GLY A 243 0.22 -7.78 19.59
N ALA A 244 1.08 -6.78 19.78
CA ALA A 244 1.60 -5.99 18.69
C ALA A 244 2.44 -6.81 17.71
N VAL A 245 2.41 -6.43 16.44
CA VAL A 245 3.18 -7.00 15.33
C VAL A 245 4.56 -6.36 15.24
N CYS A 246 4.58 -5.03 15.22
CA CYS A 246 5.77 -4.20 15.12
C CYS A 246 5.46 -2.79 15.67
N ARG A 247 6.44 -1.89 15.61
CA ARG A 247 6.27 -0.48 15.98
C ARG A 247 6.33 0.40 14.74
N LEU A 248 5.58 1.47 14.71
CA LEU A 248 5.78 2.58 13.78
C LEU A 248 6.63 3.64 14.49
N THR A 249 7.92 3.68 14.16
CA THR A 249 8.92 4.47 14.90
C THR A 249 9.20 5.82 14.26
N GLY A 250 9.06 5.94 12.93
CA GLY A 250 9.32 7.18 12.23
C GLY A 250 8.43 7.39 11.02
N TRP A 251 8.30 8.65 10.64
CA TRP A 251 7.61 9.08 9.43
C TRP A 251 8.19 10.38 8.90
N GLY A 252 8.15 10.55 7.59
CA GLY A 252 8.49 11.79 6.92
C GLY A 252 7.48 12.09 5.82
N ASN A 253 7.13 13.36 5.66
CA ASN A 253 6.32 13.86 4.57
C ASN A 253 6.99 15.08 3.95
N ALA A 254 7.06 15.11 2.62
CA ALA A 254 7.60 16.23 1.86
C ALA A 254 6.75 16.46 0.61
N ASN A 255 6.81 17.67 0.06
CA ASN A 255 6.26 17.97 -1.26
C ASN A 255 7.33 18.69 -2.07
N GLU A 256 7.69 18.12 -3.23
CA GLU A 256 8.77 18.69 -4.05
C GLU A 256 8.31 19.79 -5.02
N ALA A 257 7.00 19.92 -5.25
CA ALA A 257 6.41 20.94 -6.15
C ALA A 257 7.10 21.06 -7.53
N TYR A 258 7.60 19.93 -8.07
CA TYR A 258 8.35 19.90 -9.32
C TYR A 258 7.43 19.87 -10.56
N HIS A 259 6.52 18.90 -10.60
CA HIS A 259 5.58 18.69 -11.69
C HIS A 259 4.31 18.00 -11.19
N GLN A 260 3.19 18.11 -11.92
CA GLN A 260 1.91 17.52 -11.51
C GLN A 260 1.91 16.00 -11.49
N THR A 261 2.66 15.35 -12.38
CA THR A 261 2.63 13.89 -12.58
C THR A 261 4.02 13.23 -12.61
N ALA A 262 5.07 13.97 -12.29
CA ALA A 262 6.45 13.46 -12.32
C ALA A 262 7.26 13.99 -11.14
N SER A 263 8.10 13.13 -10.57
CA SER A 263 9.11 13.51 -9.58
C SER A 263 10.31 14.17 -10.26
N SER A 264 11.04 15.00 -9.51
CA SER A 264 12.32 15.52 -9.99
C SER A 264 13.31 14.37 -10.20
N PRO A 265 14.05 14.36 -11.30
CA PRO A 265 15.06 13.32 -11.56
C PRO A 265 16.08 13.18 -10.42
N GLU A 266 16.35 14.26 -9.69
CA GLU A 266 17.28 14.30 -8.57
C GLU A 266 16.74 13.62 -7.30
N GLY A 267 15.43 13.27 -7.25
CA GLY A 267 14.79 12.61 -6.12
C GLY A 267 14.76 13.46 -4.84
N ILE A 268 14.54 14.76 -4.98
CA ILE A 268 14.57 15.69 -3.82
C ILE A 268 13.46 15.38 -2.81
N GLY A 269 12.20 15.35 -3.26
CA GLY A 269 11.05 15.07 -2.39
C GLY A 269 11.12 13.68 -1.73
N PRO A 270 11.34 12.60 -2.51
CA PRO A 270 11.61 11.28 -1.95
C PRO A 270 12.74 11.27 -0.91
N GLY A 271 13.89 11.87 -1.21
CA GLY A 271 15.02 11.93 -0.27
C GLY A 271 14.70 12.69 1.01
N LEU A 272 13.96 13.81 0.94
CA LEU A 272 13.52 14.57 2.11
C LEU A 272 12.57 13.75 3.00
N SER A 273 11.60 13.03 2.41
CA SER A 273 10.68 12.20 3.19
C SER A 273 11.39 11.03 3.87
N MET A 274 12.33 10.36 3.18
CA MET A 274 13.14 9.29 3.75
C MET A 274 14.01 9.80 4.91
N SER A 275 14.74 10.91 4.72
CA SER A 275 15.59 11.49 5.76
C SER A 275 14.80 11.92 6.99
N ALA A 276 13.63 12.56 6.79
CA ALA A 276 12.75 12.94 7.89
C ALA A 276 12.20 11.73 8.65
N ALA A 277 11.91 10.63 7.97
CA ALA A 277 11.44 9.40 8.61
C ALA A 277 12.54 8.77 9.48
N LEU A 278 13.78 8.75 9.02
CA LEU A 278 14.95 8.28 9.79
C LEU A 278 15.21 9.16 11.01
N GLU A 279 15.23 10.47 10.82
CA GLU A 279 15.40 11.45 11.93
C GLU A 279 14.31 11.28 12.99
N GLN A 280 13.04 11.14 12.57
CA GLN A 280 11.92 10.92 13.48
C GLN A 280 12.03 9.58 14.24
N ALA A 281 12.58 8.55 13.61
CA ALA A 281 12.85 7.26 14.24
C ALA A 281 14.07 7.27 15.16
N GLY A 282 14.94 8.27 15.04
CA GLY A 282 16.25 8.31 15.73
C GLY A 282 17.21 7.25 15.21
N LEU A 283 17.14 6.95 13.90
CA LEU A 283 17.95 5.92 13.25
C LEU A 283 18.91 6.53 12.23
N GLU A 284 20.09 5.93 12.14
CA GLU A 284 21.03 6.19 11.06
C GLU A 284 20.64 5.37 9.80
N PRO A 285 21.03 5.80 8.60
CA PRO A 285 20.77 5.04 7.38
C PRO A 285 21.26 3.58 7.44
N SER A 286 22.35 3.31 8.12
CA SER A 286 22.91 1.97 8.31
C SER A 286 22.06 1.04 9.19
N ASP A 287 21.08 1.57 9.90
CA ASP A 287 20.18 0.79 10.76
C ASP A 287 19.00 0.19 9.97
N ILE A 288 18.83 0.56 8.70
CA ILE A 288 17.76 0.05 7.84
C ILE A 288 18.20 -1.26 7.17
N ASP A 289 17.43 -2.32 7.41
CA ASP A 289 17.70 -3.65 6.88
C ASP A 289 17.11 -3.87 5.48
N PHE A 290 16.02 -3.15 5.16
CA PHE A 290 15.31 -3.28 3.88
C PHE A 290 14.52 -2.01 3.56
N VAL A 291 14.37 -1.72 2.26
CA VAL A 291 13.51 -0.64 1.77
C VAL A 291 12.39 -1.23 0.91
N ASN A 292 11.13 -1.03 1.33
CA ASN A 292 9.99 -1.19 0.44
C ASN A 292 9.83 0.10 -0.35
N THR A 293 10.05 0.02 -1.66
CA THR A 293 10.07 1.18 -2.54
C THR A 293 8.71 1.47 -3.15
N HIS A 294 8.49 2.72 -3.52
CA HIS A 294 7.35 3.06 -4.37
C HIS A 294 7.42 2.34 -5.72
N GLY A 295 8.57 2.33 -6.37
CA GLY A 295 8.94 1.48 -7.47
C GLY A 295 7.83 1.16 -8.48
N THR A 296 7.42 2.13 -9.28
CA THR A 296 6.29 1.97 -10.22
C THR A 296 6.64 1.24 -11.51
N GLY A 297 7.93 1.12 -11.84
CA GLY A 297 8.38 0.63 -13.14
C GLY A 297 8.40 1.72 -14.21
N THR A 298 8.09 2.97 -13.87
CA THR A 298 8.24 4.09 -14.80
C THR A 298 9.67 4.61 -14.82
N GLN A 299 10.13 5.09 -15.98
CA GLN A 299 11.52 5.57 -16.10
C GLN A 299 11.84 6.71 -15.14
N VAL A 300 10.89 7.66 -14.99
CA VAL A 300 11.10 8.87 -14.19
C VAL A 300 11.06 8.58 -12.70
N ASN A 301 10.03 7.85 -12.22
CA ASN A 301 9.90 7.58 -10.80
C ASN A 301 11.06 6.76 -10.26
N ASP A 302 11.39 5.65 -10.93
CA ASP A 302 12.40 4.73 -10.42
C ASP A 302 13.81 5.35 -10.45
N LEU A 303 14.08 6.24 -11.41
CA LEU A 303 15.30 7.03 -11.42
C LEU A 303 15.34 8.03 -10.24
N ALA A 304 14.25 8.77 -10.02
CA ALA A 304 14.14 9.72 -8.93
C ALA A 304 14.31 9.04 -7.56
N GLU A 305 13.64 7.90 -7.36
CA GLU A 305 13.73 7.13 -6.13
C GLU A 305 15.13 6.52 -5.94
N SER A 306 15.76 6.02 -7.00
CA SER A 306 17.15 5.54 -6.97
C SER A 306 18.11 6.64 -6.52
N ASN A 307 17.98 7.84 -7.08
CA ASN A 307 18.81 8.99 -6.70
C ASN A 307 18.53 9.43 -5.24
N ALA A 308 17.28 9.34 -4.78
CA ALA A 308 16.93 9.59 -3.38
C ALA A 308 17.60 8.57 -2.44
N MET A 309 17.56 7.29 -2.78
CA MET A 309 18.22 6.23 -2.00
C MET A 309 19.73 6.44 -1.95
N LEU A 310 20.38 6.75 -3.07
CA LEU A 310 21.82 7.07 -3.10
C LEU A 310 22.13 8.29 -2.24
N ARG A 311 21.28 9.31 -2.23
CA ARG A 311 21.45 10.51 -1.39
C ARG A 311 21.35 10.19 0.10
N VAL A 312 20.40 9.36 0.50
CA VAL A 312 20.12 9.03 1.91
C VAL A 312 21.11 8.00 2.44
N PHE A 313 21.36 6.94 1.68
CA PHE A 313 22.16 5.78 2.11
C PHE A 313 23.61 5.81 1.60
N GLY A 314 23.96 6.76 0.73
CA GLY A 314 25.28 6.81 0.11
C GLY A 314 25.57 5.56 -0.72
N GLY A 315 26.79 5.04 -0.65
CA GLY A 315 27.17 3.82 -1.36
C GLY A 315 26.68 2.50 -0.74
N ALA A 316 25.98 2.55 0.39
CA ALA A 316 25.52 1.39 1.14
C ALA A 316 23.97 1.29 1.15
N VAL A 317 23.35 1.40 -0.01
CA VAL A 317 21.89 1.25 -0.16
C VAL A 317 21.46 -0.14 0.32
N PRO A 318 20.51 -0.24 1.27
CA PRO A 318 19.98 -1.52 1.73
C PRO A 318 19.33 -2.32 0.58
N PRO A 319 19.15 -3.63 0.74
CA PRO A 319 18.28 -4.38 -0.16
C PRO A 319 16.90 -3.72 -0.25
N PHE A 320 16.33 -3.66 -1.45
CA PHE A 320 15.05 -3.02 -1.69
C PHE A 320 14.24 -3.74 -2.77
N SER A 321 12.91 -3.60 -2.74
CA SER A 321 12.04 -4.05 -3.82
C SER A 321 10.72 -3.30 -3.84
N SER A 322 9.98 -3.49 -4.93
CA SER A 322 8.59 -3.06 -5.09
C SER A 322 7.67 -4.25 -5.27
N LEU A 323 6.50 -4.22 -4.66
CA LEU A 323 5.47 -5.24 -4.78
C LEU A 323 4.55 -5.04 -6.01
N LYS A 324 4.73 -3.96 -6.76
CA LYS A 324 3.80 -3.57 -7.84
C LYS A 324 3.79 -4.53 -9.04
N ALA A 325 4.82 -5.35 -9.20
CA ALA A 325 4.79 -6.42 -10.19
C ALA A 325 3.89 -7.61 -9.79
N TYR A 326 3.47 -7.70 -8.51
CA TYR A 326 2.49 -8.67 -8.02
C TYR A 326 1.06 -8.11 -8.04
N THR A 327 0.90 -6.89 -7.54
CA THR A 327 -0.40 -6.28 -7.23
C THR A 327 -0.89 -5.31 -8.29
N GLY A 328 -0.01 -4.83 -9.17
CA GLY A 328 -0.20 -3.58 -9.89
C GLY A 328 -0.07 -2.38 -8.96
N HIS A 329 -0.12 -1.19 -9.52
CA HIS A 329 -0.19 0.04 -8.75
C HIS A 329 -1.63 0.30 -8.30
N THR A 330 -1.91 0.07 -7.03
CA THR A 330 -3.25 0.18 -6.43
C THR A 330 -3.57 1.60 -5.96
N LEU A 331 -2.95 2.60 -6.57
CA LEU A 331 -3.16 4.03 -6.32
C LEU A 331 -3.03 4.38 -4.83
N ALA A 332 -4.07 4.98 -4.22
CA ALA A 332 -4.05 5.37 -2.81
C ALA A 332 -3.94 4.18 -1.84
N ALA A 333 -4.32 2.97 -2.25
CA ALA A 333 -4.21 1.77 -1.43
C ALA A 333 -2.79 1.21 -1.35
N SER A 334 -1.88 1.60 -2.27
CA SER A 334 -0.55 0.97 -2.43
C SER A 334 0.22 0.89 -1.12
N GLU A 335 0.46 2.03 -0.47
CA GLU A 335 1.22 2.06 0.79
C GLU A 335 0.50 1.31 1.92
N GLY A 336 -0.83 1.24 1.91
CA GLY A 336 -1.59 0.46 2.88
C GLY A 336 -1.30 -1.04 2.78
N ILE A 337 -1.36 -1.60 1.56
CA ILE A 337 -1.04 -2.99 1.27
C ILE A 337 0.44 -3.26 1.55
N GLU A 338 1.31 -2.39 1.09
CA GLU A 338 2.76 -2.50 1.24
C GLU A 338 3.17 -2.45 2.72
N ALA A 339 2.57 -1.55 3.53
CA ALA A 339 2.77 -1.48 4.97
C ALA A 339 2.34 -2.77 5.69
N VAL A 340 1.23 -3.40 5.30
CA VAL A 340 0.82 -4.71 5.82
C VAL A 340 1.90 -5.76 5.53
N MET A 341 2.45 -5.81 4.32
CA MET A 341 3.49 -6.76 3.95
C MET A 341 4.81 -6.48 4.69
N VAL A 342 5.16 -5.21 4.88
CA VAL A 342 6.32 -4.78 5.68
C VAL A 342 6.17 -5.24 7.15
N CYS A 343 5.02 -5.02 7.76
CA CYS A 343 4.73 -5.49 9.12
C CYS A 343 4.85 -7.02 9.23
N LYS A 344 4.33 -7.75 8.22
CA LYS A 344 4.47 -9.22 8.17
C LYS A 344 5.92 -9.66 8.00
N SER A 345 6.75 -8.90 7.27
CA SER A 345 8.17 -9.19 7.13
C SER A 345 8.90 -9.11 8.47
N LEU A 346 8.61 -8.10 9.28
CA LEU A 346 9.16 -7.96 10.63
C LEU A 346 8.66 -9.07 11.56
N GLU A 347 7.34 -9.35 11.57
CA GLU A 347 6.74 -10.38 12.41
C GLU A 347 7.32 -11.77 12.13
N LEU A 348 7.46 -12.12 10.86
CA LEU A 348 7.94 -13.44 10.43
C LEU A 348 9.46 -13.52 10.30
N ASN A 349 10.16 -12.40 10.37
CA ASN A 349 11.57 -12.26 10.03
C ASN A 349 11.87 -12.83 8.62
N ASP A 350 11.01 -12.53 7.65
CA ASP A 350 11.01 -13.15 6.33
C ASP A 350 10.79 -12.09 5.23
N LEU A 351 11.65 -12.09 4.23
CA LEU A 351 11.54 -11.27 3.02
C LEU A 351 11.21 -12.10 1.77
N SER A 352 10.88 -13.38 1.89
CA SER A 352 10.68 -14.26 0.74
C SER A 352 9.54 -13.83 -0.17
N PHE A 353 8.56 -13.13 0.38
CA PHE A 353 7.43 -12.55 -0.36
C PHE A 353 7.61 -11.08 -0.75
N MET A 354 8.71 -10.46 -0.32
CA MET A 354 9.06 -9.07 -0.66
C MET A 354 10.00 -8.97 -1.87
N GLY A 355 10.45 -10.08 -2.41
CA GLY A 355 11.36 -10.10 -3.54
C GLY A 355 10.69 -9.68 -4.85
N SER A 356 11.49 -9.35 -5.86
CA SER A 356 10.95 -9.01 -7.17
C SER A 356 10.21 -10.18 -7.81
N CYS A 357 9.10 -9.87 -8.46
CA CYS A 357 8.24 -10.84 -9.13
C CYS A 357 8.96 -11.54 -10.28
N GLY A 358 8.70 -12.84 -10.45
CA GLY A 358 9.21 -13.64 -11.55
C GLY A 358 10.42 -14.53 -11.21
N PHE A 359 10.81 -14.65 -9.95
CA PHE A 359 11.84 -15.57 -9.50
C PHE A 359 11.31 -17.01 -9.34
N SER A 360 11.88 -17.92 -10.13
CA SER A 360 11.69 -19.35 -9.95
C SER A 360 12.99 -20.09 -10.18
N SER A 361 14.04 -19.86 -9.36
CA SER A 361 15.22 -20.71 -9.37
C SER A 361 16.15 -20.47 -8.19
N PRO A 362 16.91 -21.49 -7.76
CA PRO A 362 17.78 -21.40 -6.59
C PRO A 362 18.94 -20.42 -6.84
N ILE A 363 19.28 -19.75 -5.81
CA ILE A 363 20.25 -18.68 -5.62
C ILE A 363 21.67 -19.14 -5.91
N SER A 364 22.46 -18.29 -6.56
CA SER A 364 23.90 -18.48 -6.63
C SER A 364 24.57 -17.99 -5.35
N GLU A 365 25.71 -18.58 -5.00
CA GLU A 365 26.44 -18.37 -3.74
C GLU A 365 26.91 -16.93 -3.46
N THR A 366 26.79 -16.03 -4.40
CA THR A 366 27.23 -14.63 -4.27
C THR A 366 26.17 -13.67 -3.76
N GLY A 367 24.92 -14.12 -3.59
CA GLY A 367 23.84 -13.32 -2.99
C GLY A 367 23.28 -12.17 -3.84
N LEU A 368 23.86 -11.91 -4.98
CA LEU A 368 23.37 -11.03 -6.05
C LEU A 368 23.00 -11.93 -7.22
N VAL A 369 21.74 -12.17 -7.48
CA VAL A 369 21.36 -13.10 -8.55
C VAL A 369 20.61 -12.38 -9.64
N PRO A 370 21.06 -12.54 -10.89
CA PRO A 370 20.23 -12.19 -12.02
C PRO A 370 19.04 -13.14 -12.06
N PHE A 371 17.86 -12.57 -12.15
CA PHE A 371 16.61 -13.22 -12.44
C PHE A 371 16.70 -14.16 -13.67
N ARG A 372 16.26 -15.42 -13.51
CA ARG A 372 16.09 -16.37 -14.61
C ARG A 372 14.67 -16.90 -14.68
N GLY A 373 13.75 -16.12 -15.21
CA GLY A 373 12.72 -16.61 -16.11
C GLY A 373 13.29 -16.46 -17.54
N SER A 374 12.58 -16.84 -18.56
CA SER A 374 13.03 -16.76 -19.95
C SER A 374 13.44 -15.36 -20.45
N ARG A 375 13.45 -14.34 -19.59
CA ARG A 375 13.99 -13.00 -19.76
C ARG A 375 14.74 -12.58 -18.49
N ARG A 376 15.90 -11.95 -18.61
CA ARG A 376 16.68 -11.38 -17.50
C ARG A 376 15.98 -10.11 -17.01
N TYR A 377 15.45 -10.11 -15.79
CA TYR A 377 14.89 -8.93 -15.15
C TYR A 377 15.73 -8.55 -13.94
N ALA A 378 16.87 -7.99 -14.12
CA ALA A 378 17.62 -7.26 -13.12
C ALA A 378 18.87 -6.65 -13.78
N SER A 379 18.67 -6.03 -14.91
CA SER A 379 19.69 -5.10 -15.40
C SER A 379 19.51 -3.83 -14.58
N PRO A 380 20.54 -3.42 -13.82
CA PRO A 380 20.47 -2.20 -13.02
C PRO A 380 20.09 -0.99 -13.87
N ILE A 381 19.46 0.00 -13.25
CA ILE A 381 19.26 1.30 -13.88
C ILE A 381 20.64 1.86 -14.26
N PRO A 382 20.92 2.16 -15.55
CA PRO A 382 22.27 2.55 -16.00
C PRO A 382 22.83 3.77 -15.26
N GLU A 383 21.99 4.74 -14.93
CA GLU A 383 22.38 6.00 -14.31
C GLU A 383 22.80 5.86 -12.83
N THR A 384 22.29 4.85 -12.13
CA THR A 384 22.48 4.69 -10.68
C THR A 384 23.15 3.38 -10.28
N GLY A 385 23.13 2.39 -11.16
CA GLY A 385 23.64 1.04 -10.87
C GLY A 385 22.78 0.25 -9.89
N LEU A 386 21.58 0.73 -9.53
CA LEU A 386 20.69 0.06 -8.58
C LEU A 386 19.72 -0.90 -9.28
N ALA A 387 19.50 -2.06 -8.67
CA ALA A 387 18.53 -3.06 -9.07
C ALA A 387 17.81 -3.63 -7.87
N GLN A 388 16.57 -4.10 -8.06
CA GLN A 388 15.80 -4.74 -7.01
C GLN A 388 16.47 -5.98 -6.44
N PHE A 389 16.16 -6.20 -5.18
CA PHE A 389 16.55 -7.39 -4.45
C PHE A 389 15.74 -8.62 -4.90
N ALA A 390 16.47 -9.70 -5.13
CA ALA A 390 15.90 -11.03 -5.28
C ALA A 390 15.75 -11.72 -3.92
N THR A 391 14.69 -12.50 -3.74
CA THR A 391 14.46 -13.27 -2.51
C THR A 391 15.65 -14.15 -2.19
N ARG A 392 16.02 -14.21 -0.90
CA ARG A 392 17.06 -15.07 -0.36
C ARG A 392 16.49 -16.23 0.42
N ASP A 393 17.21 -17.35 0.35
CA ASP A 393 17.09 -18.40 1.33
C ASP A 393 17.80 -18.01 2.67
N GLY A 394 17.16 -18.24 3.71
CA GLY A 394 17.32 -18.58 5.12
C GLY A 394 18.47 -18.03 5.97
N SER A 395 19.45 -17.26 5.56
CA SER A 395 20.59 -16.86 6.42
C SER A 395 20.78 -15.35 6.59
N ARG A 396 19.73 -14.63 7.01
CA ARG A 396 19.86 -13.20 7.30
C ARG A 396 19.93 -12.90 8.79
N PRO A 397 20.66 -11.82 9.17
CA PRO A 397 20.46 -11.22 10.46
C PRO A 397 19.00 -10.87 10.64
N ARG A 398 18.53 -10.80 11.87
CA ARG A 398 17.16 -10.43 12.21
C ARG A 398 16.82 -9.07 11.60
N LEU A 399 15.66 -8.99 10.96
CA LEU A 399 15.08 -7.74 10.50
C LEU A 399 14.68 -6.88 11.71
N ARG A 400 15.20 -5.68 11.77
CA ARG A 400 14.94 -4.74 12.86
C ARG A 400 14.15 -3.53 12.37
N ASN A 401 14.55 -2.96 11.24
CA ASN A 401 13.97 -1.73 10.73
C ASN A 401 13.78 -1.82 9.21
N ILE A 402 12.57 -1.48 8.76
CA ILE A 402 12.22 -1.41 7.35
C ILE A 402 11.70 -0.01 7.06
N LEU A 403 12.23 0.63 6.03
CA LEU A 403 11.72 1.88 5.46
C LEU A 403 10.73 1.54 4.35
N SER A 404 9.52 2.12 4.39
CA SER A 404 8.50 2.00 3.34
C SER A 404 8.18 3.38 2.77
N SER A 405 8.08 3.52 1.45
CA SER A 405 7.94 4.80 0.78
C SER A 405 6.87 4.80 -0.29
N ALA A 406 6.08 5.87 -0.35
CA ALA A 406 5.10 6.11 -1.40
C ALA A 406 5.14 7.56 -1.89
N PHE A 407 5.13 7.72 -3.22
CA PHE A 407 5.21 9.02 -3.87
C PHE A 407 3.98 9.24 -4.75
N GLY A 408 3.25 10.31 -4.46
CA GLY A 408 2.03 10.65 -5.16
C GLY A 408 2.26 11.65 -6.30
N PHE A 409 1.39 11.62 -7.29
CA PHE A 409 1.26 12.74 -8.22
C PHE A 409 1.06 14.03 -7.42
N SER A 410 1.42 15.18 -7.99
CA SER A 410 1.53 16.50 -7.34
C SER A 410 2.73 16.63 -6.39
N GLY A 411 3.62 15.62 -6.34
CA GLY A 411 4.90 15.70 -5.64
C GLY A 411 4.84 15.39 -4.13
N ASN A 412 3.70 14.92 -3.60
CA ASN A 412 3.65 14.50 -2.21
C ASN A 412 4.37 13.17 -2.00
N CYS A 413 5.36 13.16 -1.12
CA CYS A 413 6.18 12.02 -0.77
C CYS A 413 5.99 11.67 0.71
N VAL A 414 5.73 10.41 1.02
CA VAL A 414 5.67 9.90 2.39
C VAL A 414 6.61 8.72 2.55
N SER A 415 7.29 8.66 3.68
CA SER A 415 8.12 7.52 4.08
C SER A 415 7.81 7.16 5.53
N LEU A 416 7.75 5.87 5.83
CA LEU A 416 7.41 5.30 7.13
C LEU A 416 8.53 4.36 7.57
N VAL A 417 8.89 4.37 8.85
CA VAL A 417 9.83 3.40 9.43
C VAL A 417 9.07 2.48 10.38
N PHE A 418 9.10 1.20 10.06
CA PHE A 418 8.57 0.13 10.90
C PHE A 418 9.74 -0.61 11.56
N SER A 419 9.63 -0.85 12.87
CA SER A 419 10.68 -1.49 13.68
C SER A 419 10.14 -2.68 14.44
N ASP A 420 10.97 -3.72 14.65
CA ASP A 420 10.59 -4.88 15.45
C ASP A 420 10.31 -4.51 16.91
N ILE A 421 9.63 -5.38 17.64
CA ILE A 421 9.22 -5.13 19.04
C ILE A 421 10.37 -5.40 20.04
N ILE A 422 11.40 -6.14 19.67
CA ILE A 422 12.38 -6.73 20.62
C ILE A 422 13.54 -5.77 20.94
N GLY A 423 13.69 -4.66 20.18
CA GLY A 423 14.78 -3.70 20.40
C GLY A 423 14.75 -2.91 21.71
N THR A 424 13.67 -2.97 22.50
CA THR A 424 13.47 -2.11 23.68
C THR A 424 13.88 -2.73 25.02
N GLN A 425 14.20 -4.05 25.08
CA GLN A 425 14.55 -4.68 26.35
C GLN A 425 16.03 -4.55 26.75
N SER A 426 16.93 -4.13 25.85
CA SER A 426 18.37 -4.08 26.13
C SER A 426 18.92 -2.73 26.60
N SER A 427 18.15 -1.64 26.57
CA SER A 427 18.62 -0.32 26.99
C SER A 427 18.19 0.14 28.40
N LYS A 428 17.44 -0.70 29.14
CA LYS A 428 17.06 -0.43 30.56
C LYS A 428 17.81 -1.27 31.58
N ALA A 429 18.82 -2.03 31.14
CA ALA A 429 19.66 -2.85 32.02
C ALA A 429 21.15 -2.53 31.84
N LEU A 430 21.51 -1.26 32.05
CA LEU A 430 22.90 -0.81 32.36
C LEU A 430 22.81 0.44 33.20
#